data_8f4257aeeaa6bef311b73ec6bea93bba
#
_entry.id   8f4257aeeaa6bef311b73ec6bea93bba
#
_cell.length_a   1.000
_cell.length_b   1.000
_cell.length_c   1.000
_cell.angle_alpha   90.00
_cell.angle_beta   90.00
_cell.angle_gamma   90.00
#
_symmetry.space_group_name_H-M   'P 1'
#
loop_
_entity.id
_entity.type
_entity.pdbx_description
1 polymer ?
#
loop_
_entity_poly.entity_id
_entity_poly.type
_entity_poly.pdbx_seq_one_letter_code
_entity_poly.pdbx_strand_id
1 'polypeptide(L)'
;MDIKLFSLCNQDSPEAEKGKNYILECVKSFFPESAGFNDFTSQKRMLVAISQSLLAADIVLVAVQSTMYNATKRLLCSALDLKAVTNDEVAFALSERQNTKKMKPGFYNASVSFPETAEVMPTDDYLNCGFTITSGGQHIIYMPVEDEKAQYIVLSSLYDYFSQLCEPCAAANAMKIRHRLLIEKATKALGENSQRVAVASNDAADYLVSFLNKQNSSVFVVDLDYEIPDEDSDPKKLAITIARNVREKDHTELGVYISNPFVPTDDAKGLCCYIAVANSDGTKTYKVFAEENESPKDLLRVCNDKLLLILSDCDRISNAREESAEEKLEDKKLKDILAIAASAAVLAASIAGFITALILR
;
A
#
# COMPACT_ATOMS: atom_id res chain seq x y z
N MET A 1 20.64 14.53 8.05
CA MET A 1 20.57 13.05 7.99
C MET A 1 21.51 12.55 6.92
N ASP A 2 22.41 11.63 7.26
CA ASP A 2 23.29 10.94 6.28
C ASP A 2 22.60 9.67 5.79
N ILE A 3 22.44 9.52 4.47
CA ILE A 3 21.82 8.36 3.84
C ILE A 3 22.84 7.61 2.98
N LYS A 4 22.87 6.28 3.10
CA LYS A 4 23.68 5.38 2.28
C LYS A 4 22.77 4.46 1.47
N LEU A 5 23.01 4.41 0.16
CA LEU A 5 22.25 3.59 -0.77
C LEU A 5 23.11 2.43 -1.26
N PHE A 6 22.58 1.22 -1.15
CA PHE A 6 23.21 -0.01 -1.59
C PHE A 6 22.33 -0.75 -2.58
N SER A 7 22.89 -1.24 -3.67
CA SER A 7 22.17 -2.14 -4.56
C SER A 7 22.87 -3.48 -4.70
N LEU A 8 22.08 -4.54 -4.81
CA LEU A 8 22.53 -5.88 -5.14
C LEU A 8 21.76 -6.38 -6.36
N CYS A 9 22.36 -6.28 -7.52
CA CYS A 9 21.76 -6.68 -8.79
C CYS A 9 22.82 -7.15 -9.77
N ASN A 10 22.40 -7.81 -10.85
CA ASN A 10 23.25 -8.10 -11.99
C ASN A 10 23.62 -6.79 -12.70
N GLN A 11 24.88 -6.65 -13.11
CA GLN A 11 25.42 -5.40 -13.66
C GLN A 11 24.71 -4.90 -14.92
N ASP A 12 24.06 -5.78 -15.69
CA ASP A 12 23.45 -5.46 -16.98
C ASP A 12 21.90 -5.59 -16.95
N SER A 13 21.25 -5.29 -15.82
CA SER A 13 19.77 -5.32 -15.73
C SER A 13 19.18 -3.93 -15.98
N PRO A 14 18.58 -3.66 -17.16
CA PRO A 14 17.92 -2.37 -17.43
C PRO A 14 16.76 -2.06 -16.47
N GLU A 15 16.06 -3.11 -16.01
CA GLU A 15 14.95 -2.97 -15.04
C GLU A 15 15.46 -2.54 -13.66
N ALA A 16 16.61 -3.10 -13.23
CA ALA A 16 17.24 -2.70 -11.98
C ALA A 16 17.76 -1.25 -12.06
N GLU A 17 18.30 -0.83 -13.21
CA GLU A 17 18.77 0.54 -13.39
C GLU A 17 17.64 1.56 -13.34
N LYS A 18 16.50 1.27 -13.97
CA LYS A 18 15.30 2.12 -13.86
C LYS A 18 14.77 2.19 -12.43
N GLY A 19 14.67 1.04 -11.74
CA GLY A 19 14.23 1.00 -10.35
C GLY A 19 15.16 1.80 -9.42
N LYS A 20 16.49 1.70 -9.60
CA LYS A 20 17.46 2.54 -8.87
C LYS A 20 17.21 4.03 -9.11
N ASN A 21 16.89 4.43 -10.34
CA ASN A 21 16.60 5.82 -10.67
C ASN A 21 15.35 6.32 -9.95
N TYR A 22 14.25 5.57 -9.91
CA TYR A 22 13.05 5.94 -9.15
C TYR A 22 13.34 6.11 -7.65
N ILE A 23 14.08 5.18 -7.06
CA ILE A 23 14.48 5.25 -5.67
C ILE A 23 15.34 6.49 -5.43
N LEU A 24 16.34 6.72 -6.27
CA LEU A 24 17.27 7.84 -6.15
C LEU A 24 16.58 9.20 -6.31
N GLU A 25 15.62 9.33 -7.23
CA GLU A 25 14.83 10.53 -7.41
C GLU A 25 13.97 10.82 -6.16
N CYS A 26 13.34 9.80 -5.59
CA CYS A 26 12.61 9.92 -4.34
C CYS A 26 13.56 10.38 -3.21
N VAL A 27 14.66 9.69 -3.00
CA VAL A 27 15.66 10.06 -1.97
C VAL A 27 16.15 11.48 -2.14
N LYS A 28 16.52 11.91 -3.36
CA LYS A 28 17.00 13.26 -3.65
C LYS A 28 15.95 14.36 -3.45
N SER A 29 14.66 14.01 -3.55
CA SER A 29 13.60 14.97 -3.30
C SER A 29 13.52 15.39 -1.81
N PHE A 30 14.00 14.54 -0.90
CA PHE A 30 14.08 14.79 0.53
C PHE A 30 15.51 15.11 0.99
N PHE A 31 16.49 14.46 0.40
CA PHE A 31 17.92 14.53 0.75
C PHE A 31 18.76 14.89 -0.48
N PRO A 32 18.79 16.15 -0.92
CA PRO A 32 19.43 16.57 -2.18
C PRO A 32 20.91 16.23 -2.29
N GLU A 33 21.62 16.22 -1.16
CA GLU A 33 23.05 15.95 -1.07
C GLU A 33 23.38 14.43 -1.06
N SER A 34 22.37 13.56 -1.16
CA SER A 34 22.59 12.11 -1.12
C SER A 34 23.43 11.63 -2.31
N ALA A 35 24.41 10.77 -2.02
CA ALA A 35 25.19 10.08 -3.05
C ALA A 35 24.32 9.08 -3.82
N GLY A 36 24.78 8.64 -4.99
CA GLY A 36 24.16 7.55 -5.72
C GLY A 36 24.33 6.19 -5.04
N PHE A 37 23.84 5.15 -5.71
CA PHE A 37 23.97 3.78 -5.23
C PHE A 37 25.43 3.28 -5.24
N ASN A 38 25.77 2.53 -4.19
CA ASN A 38 26.93 1.65 -4.16
C ASN A 38 26.49 0.28 -4.65
N ASP A 39 26.92 -0.11 -5.84
CA ASP A 39 26.50 -1.33 -6.52
C ASP A 39 27.35 -2.54 -6.10
N PHE A 40 26.68 -3.65 -5.80
CA PHE A 40 27.29 -4.92 -5.43
C PHE A 40 26.74 -6.07 -6.27
N THR A 41 27.63 -7.04 -6.55
CA THR A 41 27.25 -8.34 -7.11
C THR A 41 27.38 -9.46 -6.08
N SER A 42 27.95 -9.17 -4.91
CA SER A 42 28.21 -10.12 -3.83
C SER A 42 27.45 -9.72 -2.56
N GLN A 43 26.52 -10.57 -2.11
CA GLN A 43 25.79 -10.42 -0.84
C GLN A 43 26.74 -10.18 0.34
N LYS A 44 27.82 -10.99 0.44
CA LYS A 44 28.76 -10.89 1.56
C LYS A 44 29.46 -9.53 1.61
N ARG A 45 29.91 -9.01 0.45
CA ARG A 45 30.58 -7.69 0.39
C ARG A 45 29.59 -6.57 0.74
N MET A 46 28.36 -6.67 0.24
CA MET A 46 27.32 -5.70 0.57
C MET A 46 27.00 -5.69 2.06
N LEU A 47 26.82 -6.85 2.70
CA LEU A 47 26.55 -6.92 4.15
C LEU A 47 27.68 -6.32 5.00
N VAL A 48 28.94 -6.51 4.60
CA VAL A 48 30.07 -5.83 5.27
C VAL A 48 29.98 -4.33 5.12
N ALA A 49 29.68 -3.82 3.92
CA ALA A 49 29.51 -2.39 3.68
C ALA A 49 28.31 -1.80 4.47
N ILE A 50 27.19 -2.52 4.56
CA ILE A 50 26.04 -2.15 5.38
C ILE A 50 26.44 -2.04 6.86
N SER A 51 27.10 -3.06 7.41
CA SER A 51 27.51 -3.06 8.82
C SER A 51 28.46 -1.91 9.17
N GLN A 52 29.35 -1.55 8.25
CA GLN A 52 30.21 -0.38 8.42
C GLN A 52 29.44 0.94 8.35
N SER A 53 28.46 1.03 7.46
CA SER A 53 27.65 2.25 7.29
C SER A 53 26.69 2.49 8.46
N LEU A 54 26.19 1.44 9.10
CA LEU A 54 25.36 1.55 10.31
C LEU A 54 26.10 2.17 11.50
N LEU A 55 27.41 2.34 11.45
CA LEU A 55 28.17 3.04 12.49
C LEU A 55 28.08 4.58 12.37
N ALA A 56 27.68 5.11 11.22
CA ALA A 56 27.73 6.54 10.94
C ALA A 56 26.50 7.11 10.21
N ALA A 57 25.78 6.29 9.44
CA ALA A 57 24.62 6.74 8.67
C ALA A 57 23.33 6.71 9.50
N ASP A 58 22.48 7.70 9.30
CA ASP A 58 21.14 7.75 9.89
C ASP A 58 20.20 6.80 9.16
N ILE A 59 20.34 6.69 7.82
CA ILE A 59 19.49 5.86 6.96
C ILE A 59 20.37 4.97 6.07
N VAL A 60 20.07 3.68 6.04
CA VAL A 60 20.67 2.71 5.12
C VAL A 60 19.56 2.10 4.27
N LEU A 61 19.55 2.39 2.96
CA LEU A 61 18.61 1.81 2.01
C LEU A 61 19.29 0.73 1.18
N VAL A 62 18.69 -0.45 1.14
CA VAL A 62 19.20 -1.65 0.45
C VAL A 62 18.18 -2.09 -0.59
N ALA A 63 18.52 -1.95 -1.87
CA ALA A 63 17.70 -2.36 -3.00
C ALA A 63 18.25 -3.64 -3.62
N VAL A 64 17.43 -4.69 -3.70
CA VAL A 64 17.89 -6.03 -4.06
C VAL A 64 17.05 -6.63 -5.19
N GLN A 65 17.74 -7.26 -6.16
CA GLN A 65 17.08 -7.95 -7.26
C GLN A 65 16.27 -9.15 -6.78
N SER A 66 15.08 -9.38 -7.35
CA SER A 66 14.09 -10.38 -6.91
C SER A 66 14.66 -11.79 -6.81
N THR A 67 15.58 -12.17 -7.71
CA THR A 67 16.24 -13.48 -7.69
C THR A 67 17.10 -13.72 -6.44
N MET A 68 17.61 -12.66 -5.84
CA MET A 68 18.45 -12.70 -4.63
C MET A 68 17.71 -12.22 -3.38
N TYR A 69 16.50 -11.68 -3.53
CA TYR A 69 15.78 -10.94 -2.53
C TYR A 69 15.61 -11.69 -1.20
N ASN A 70 14.92 -12.82 -1.23
CA ASN A 70 14.63 -13.60 -0.02
C ASN A 70 15.89 -14.20 0.64
N ALA A 71 16.90 -14.55 -0.15
CA ALA A 71 18.17 -15.04 0.40
C ALA A 71 18.93 -13.91 1.12
N THR A 72 18.99 -12.73 0.52
CA THR A 72 19.65 -11.55 1.10
C THR A 72 18.92 -11.04 2.32
N LYS A 73 17.56 -11.03 2.30
CA LYS A 73 16.72 -10.68 3.45
C LYS A 73 17.06 -11.54 4.67
N ARG A 74 17.13 -12.87 4.49
CA ARG A 74 17.49 -13.79 5.59
C ARG A 74 18.91 -13.54 6.13
N LEU A 75 19.87 -13.28 5.24
CA LEU A 75 21.25 -12.99 5.66
C LEU A 75 21.33 -11.65 6.42
N LEU A 76 20.60 -10.62 5.97
CA LEU A 76 20.52 -9.34 6.67
C LEU A 76 19.91 -9.50 8.06
N CYS A 77 18.78 -10.20 8.17
CA CYS A 77 18.15 -10.48 9.47
C CYS A 77 19.10 -11.23 10.41
N SER A 78 19.79 -12.25 9.90
CA SER A 78 20.77 -13.01 10.69
C SER A 78 21.98 -12.16 11.11
N ALA A 79 22.48 -11.29 10.23
CA ALA A 79 23.62 -10.42 10.53
C ALA A 79 23.30 -9.35 11.58
N LEU A 80 22.04 -8.94 11.68
CA LEU A 80 21.55 -7.95 12.63
C LEU A 80 20.86 -8.58 13.86
N ASP A 81 20.91 -9.91 14.01
CA ASP A 81 20.27 -10.67 15.08
C ASP A 81 18.75 -10.38 15.21
N LEU A 82 18.07 -10.22 14.07
CA LEU A 82 16.66 -9.92 14.00
C LEU A 82 15.83 -11.20 13.93
N LYS A 83 14.89 -11.35 14.84
CA LYS A 83 13.92 -12.45 14.82
C LYS A 83 12.92 -12.21 13.68
N ALA A 84 12.79 -13.19 12.79
CA ALA A 84 11.82 -13.17 11.72
C ALA A 84 10.51 -13.84 12.14
N VAL A 85 9.40 -13.19 11.82
CA VAL A 85 8.02 -13.66 12.09
C VAL A 85 7.19 -13.60 10.80
N THR A 86 6.13 -14.40 10.75
CA THR A 86 5.16 -14.32 9.63
C THR A 86 4.32 -13.06 9.79
N ASN A 87 4.20 -12.29 8.71
CA ASN A 87 3.26 -11.18 8.64
C ASN A 87 1.93 -11.70 8.07
N ASP A 88 0.88 -11.66 8.89
CA ASP A 88 -0.42 -12.24 8.56
C ASP A 88 -1.12 -11.47 7.44
N GLU A 89 -0.94 -10.16 7.33
CA GLU A 89 -1.53 -9.32 6.27
C GLU A 89 -0.93 -9.66 4.91
N VAL A 90 0.40 -9.76 4.82
CA VAL A 90 1.08 -10.18 3.60
C VAL A 90 0.71 -11.62 3.24
N ALA A 91 0.64 -12.52 4.22
CA ALA A 91 0.26 -13.91 3.99
C ALA A 91 -1.17 -14.02 3.44
N PHE A 92 -2.10 -13.27 4.01
CA PHE A 92 -3.49 -13.21 3.56
C PHE A 92 -3.59 -12.61 2.15
N ALA A 93 -3.04 -11.42 1.92
CA ALA A 93 -3.09 -10.74 0.63
C ALA A 93 -2.41 -11.55 -0.49
N LEU A 94 -1.29 -12.22 -0.18
CA LEU A 94 -0.61 -13.11 -1.11
C LEU A 94 -1.48 -14.33 -1.46
N SER A 95 -2.20 -14.90 -0.50
CA SER A 95 -3.08 -16.05 -0.73
C SER A 95 -4.28 -15.72 -1.60
N GLU A 96 -4.79 -14.50 -1.53
CA GLU A 96 -5.89 -14.01 -2.36
C GLU A 96 -5.46 -13.73 -3.81
N ARG A 97 -4.25 -13.25 -4.00
CA ARG A 97 -3.75 -12.80 -5.31
C ARG A 97 -3.01 -13.86 -6.10
N GLN A 98 -2.40 -14.81 -5.42
CA GLN A 98 -1.54 -15.82 -6.02
C GLN A 98 -2.05 -17.22 -5.69
N ASN A 99 -1.86 -18.15 -6.62
CA ASN A 99 -2.11 -19.56 -6.32
C ASN A 99 -0.99 -20.11 -5.41
N THR A 100 -1.04 -19.77 -4.13
CA THR A 100 -0.01 -20.13 -3.14
C THR A 100 0.21 -21.63 -3.02
N LYS A 101 -0.81 -22.46 -3.38
CA LYS A 101 -0.69 -23.93 -3.43
C LYS A 101 0.34 -24.42 -4.46
N LYS A 102 0.64 -23.60 -5.47
CA LYS A 102 1.66 -23.91 -6.50
C LYS A 102 3.04 -23.37 -6.13
N MET A 103 3.14 -22.54 -5.09
CA MET A 103 4.42 -22.02 -4.63
C MET A 103 5.21 -23.08 -3.87
N LYS A 104 6.54 -23.07 -4.04
CA LYS A 104 7.41 -23.90 -3.19
C LYS A 104 7.29 -23.41 -1.74
N PRO A 105 7.08 -24.30 -0.74
CA PRO A 105 6.88 -23.89 0.66
C PRO A 105 7.99 -22.95 1.20
N GLY A 106 9.24 -23.23 0.85
CA GLY A 106 10.36 -22.38 1.27
C GLY A 106 10.35 -20.97 0.66
N PHE A 107 9.81 -20.82 -0.55
CA PHE A 107 9.65 -19.51 -1.19
C PHE A 107 8.48 -18.75 -0.56
N TYR A 108 7.34 -19.40 -0.36
CA TYR A 108 6.19 -18.82 0.31
C TYR A 108 6.56 -18.32 1.71
N ASN A 109 7.13 -19.19 2.56
CA ASN A 109 7.53 -18.81 3.91
C ASN A 109 8.51 -17.63 3.92
N ALA A 110 9.46 -17.60 3.01
CA ALA A 110 10.40 -16.49 2.89
C ALA A 110 9.73 -15.19 2.43
N SER A 111 8.69 -15.26 1.59
CA SER A 111 7.96 -14.09 1.10
C SER A 111 7.10 -13.44 2.18
N VAL A 112 6.51 -14.21 3.09
CA VAL A 112 5.65 -13.72 4.17
C VAL A 112 6.38 -13.48 5.49
N SER A 113 7.68 -13.76 5.57
CA SER A 113 8.50 -13.63 6.78
C SER A 113 9.25 -12.30 6.80
N PHE A 114 9.10 -11.53 7.88
CA PHE A 114 9.74 -10.23 8.09
C PHE A 114 10.32 -10.14 9.50
N PRO A 115 11.28 -9.22 9.76
CA PRO A 115 11.69 -8.90 11.13
C PRO A 115 10.49 -8.53 11.99
N GLU A 116 10.47 -8.96 13.26
CA GLU A 116 9.33 -8.76 14.18
C GLU A 116 8.98 -7.27 14.38
N THR A 117 9.97 -6.38 14.25
CA THR A 117 9.80 -4.93 14.39
C THR A 117 9.69 -4.19 13.05
N ALA A 118 9.57 -4.92 11.95
CA ALA A 118 9.53 -4.31 10.63
C ALA A 118 8.14 -3.77 10.29
N GLU A 119 8.12 -2.58 9.74
CA GLU A 119 6.98 -2.04 9.02
C GLU A 119 7.08 -2.45 7.55
N VAL A 120 6.06 -3.14 7.04
CA VAL A 120 6.10 -3.71 5.69
C VAL A 120 5.60 -2.70 4.66
N MET A 121 6.36 -2.56 3.59
CA MET A 121 5.99 -1.79 2.40
C MET A 121 5.55 -2.77 1.30
N PRO A 122 4.24 -2.95 1.07
CA PRO A 122 3.75 -3.94 0.12
C PRO A 122 4.12 -3.60 -1.32
N THR A 123 4.35 -4.62 -2.13
CA THR A 123 4.34 -4.52 -3.60
C THR A 123 2.93 -4.74 -4.12
N ASP A 124 2.69 -4.43 -5.38
CA ASP A 124 1.41 -4.66 -6.05
C ASP A 124 0.95 -6.11 -5.99
N ASP A 125 1.87 -7.07 -6.14
CA ASP A 125 1.62 -8.52 -6.14
C ASP A 125 1.89 -9.19 -4.78
N TYR A 126 2.30 -8.44 -3.76
CA TYR A 126 2.75 -8.93 -2.45
C TYR A 126 3.94 -9.90 -2.50
N LEU A 127 4.66 -9.95 -3.62
CA LEU A 127 5.92 -10.70 -3.74
C LEU A 127 7.12 -9.76 -3.58
N ASN A 128 8.04 -10.13 -2.70
CA ASN A 128 9.22 -9.32 -2.39
C ASN A 128 8.85 -7.93 -1.83
N CYS A 129 7.85 -7.86 -0.95
CA CYS A 129 7.51 -6.63 -0.24
C CYS A 129 8.73 -6.02 0.44
N GLY A 130 8.85 -4.69 0.36
CA GLY A 130 9.85 -3.96 1.13
C GLY A 130 9.51 -3.93 2.61
N PHE A 131 10.45 -3.44 3.42
CA PHE A 131 10.20 -3.17 4.83
C PHE A 131 11.19 -2.14 5.38
N THR A 132 10.80 -1.51 6.48
CA THR A 132 11.66 -0.65 7.27
C THR A 132 11.87 -1.21 8.66
N ILE A 133 13.02 -0.91 9.23
CA ILE A 133 13.35 -1.19 10.64
C ILE A 133 13.92 0.08 11.23
N THR A 134 13.41 0.48 12.39
CA THR A 134 13.91 1.63 13.13
C THR A 134 14.48 1.18 14.48
N SER A 135 15.70 1.59 14.78
CA SER A 135 16.35 1.30 16.05
C SER A 135 17.32 2.40 16.43
N GLY A 136 17.15 2.98 17.62
CA GLY A 136 18.08 4.01 18.15
C GLY A 136 18.19 5.26 17.28
N GLY A 137 17.18 5.62 16.50
CA GLY A 137 17.18 6.74 15.56
C GLY A 137 17.83 6.43 14.21
N GLN A 138 18.25 5.18 13.99
CA GLN A 138 18.72 4.71 12.70
C GLN A 138 17.62 3.96 11.96
N HIS A 139 17.63 4.05 10.62
CA HIS A 139 16.63 3.46 9.77
C HIS A 139 17.28 2.53 8.73
N ILE A 140 16.77 1.32 8.62
CA ILE A 140 17.14 0.39 7.56
C ILE A 140 15.90 0.21 6.68
N ILE A 141 16.05 0.47 5.38
CA ILE A 141 15.02 0.28 4.37
C ILE A 141 15.50 -0.84 3.44
N TYR A 142 14.71 -1.88 3.30
CA TYR A 142 15.00 -3.01 2.42
C TYR A 142 13.88 -3.16 1.40
N MET A 143 14.20 -3.15 0.10
CA MET A 143 13.19 -3.16 -0.95
C MET A 143 13.69 -3.82 -2.24
N PRO A 144 12.78 -4.26 -3.15
CA PRO A 144 13.16 -4.73 -4.47
C PRO A 144 13.68 -3.59 -5.34
N VAL A 145 14.55 -3.93 -6.32
CA VAL A 145 15.16 -2.96 -7.22
C VAL A 145 14.54 -2.95 -8.63
N GLU A 146 13.72 -3.93 -8.97
CA GLU A 146 13.06 -3.98 -10.29
C GLU A 146 12.10 -2.81 -10.49
N ASP A 147 12.09 -2.29 -11.73
CA ASP A 147 11.37 -1.08 -12.17
C ASP A 147 9.96 -0.96 -11.58
N GLU A 148 9.07 -1.89 -11.88
CA GLU A 148 7.65 -1.83 -11.48
C GLU A 148 7.47 -1.90 -9.96
N LYS A 149 8.17 -2.83 -9.31
CA LYS A 149 8.08 -3.02 -7.85
C LYS A 149 8.69 -1.86 -7.08
N ALA A 150 9.86 -1.40 -7.52
CA ALA A 150 10.52 -0.24 -6.94
C ALA A 150 9.65 1.01 -7.08
N GLN A 151 9.11 1.26 -8.27
CA GLN A 151 8.21 2.38 -8.53
C GLN A 151 6.95 2.30 -7.65
N TYR A 152 6.35 1.10 -7.51
CA TYR A 152 5.17 0.93 -6.67
C TYR A 152 5.46 1.29 -5.22
N ILE A 153 6.51 0.70 -4.61
CA ILE A 153 6.89 0.99 -3.21
C ILE A 153 7.26 2.46 -3.03
N VAL A 154 8.00 3.03 -3.97
CA VAL A 154 8.36 4.46 -3.93
C VAL A 154 7.12 5.32 -3.85
N LEU A 155 6.14 5.10 -4.71
CA LEU A 155 4.94 5.92 -4.79
C LEU A 155 3.92 5.62 -3.69
N SER A 156 3.81 4.38 -3.22
CA SER A 156 2.81 3.97 -2.22
C SER A 156 3.29 4.15 -0.76
N SER A 157 4.60 4.08 -0.51
CA SER A 157 5.10 3.95 0.86
C SER A 157 6.33 4.82 1.15
N LEU A 158 7.34 4.83 0.26
CA LEU A 158 8.63 5.43 0.57
C LEU A 158 8.57 6.96 0.70
N TYR A 159 7.75 7.63 -0.12
CA TYR A 159 7.52 9.07 0.00
C TYR A 159 6.88 9.43 1.35
N ASP A 160 5.90 8.66 1.82
CA ASP A 160 5.24 8.88 3.11
C ASP A 160 6.23 8.63 4.25
N TYR A 161 7.01 7.55 4.17
CA TYR A 161 8.04 7.24 5.16
C TYR A 161 9.07 8.37 5.31
N PHE A 162 9.64 8.87 4.22
CA PHE A 162 10.60 9.97 4.28
C PHE A 162 9.96 11.30 4.72
N SER A 163 8.68 11.51 4.41
CA SER A 163 8.00 12.74 4.83
C SER A 163 7.88 12.86 6.35
N GLN A 164 7.81 11.73 7.06
CA GLN A 164 7.79 11.68 8.53
C GLN A 164 9.17 11.96 9.15
N LEU A 165 10.25 11.73 8.40
CA LEU A 165 11.62 11.92 8.88
C LEU A 165 12.17 13.33 8.59
N CYS A 166 11.52 14.10 7.72
CA CYS A 166 12.02 15.38 7.21
C CYS A 166 11.24 16.57 7.77
N GLU A 167 11.88 17.76 7.68
CA GLU A 167 11.22 19.02 7.99
C GLU A 167 9.98 19.22 7.10
N PRO A 168 8.88 19.80 7.63
CA PRO A 168 7.61 19.94 6.92
C PRO A 168 7.71 20.63 5.55
N CYS A 169 8.63 21.58 5.38
CA CYS A 169 8.81 22.31 4.12
C CYS A 169 9.41 21.41 3.03
N ALA A 170 10.42 20.60 3.37
CA ALA A 170 11.04 19.64 2.46
C ALA A 170 10.03 18.54 2.08
N ALA A 171 9.33 18.01 3.07
CA ALA A 171 8.26 17.03 2.88
C ALA A 171 7.18 17.54 1.93
N ALA A 172 6.68 18.77 2.12
CA ALA A 172 5.63 19.34 1.27
C ALA A 172 6.06 19.47 -0.21
N ASN A 173 7.31 19.78 -0.48
CA ASN A 173 7.82 19.86 -1.86
C ASN A 173 7.97 18.47 -2.49
N ALA A 174 8.50 17.49 -1.77
CA ALA A 174 8.63 16.12 -2.22
C ALA A 174 7.25 15.49 -2.50
N MET A 175 6.26 15.74 -1.64
CA MET A 175 4.88 15.24 -1.84
C MET A 175 4.21 15.83 -3.09
N LYS A 176 4.51 17.07 -3.49
CA LYS A 176 4.07 17.62 -4.78
C LYS A 176 4.67 16.86 -5.97
N ILE A 177 5.95 16.49 -5.87
CA ILE A 177 6.62 15.68 -6.90
C ILE A 177 5.95 14.31 -6.99
N ARG A 178 5.77 13.62 -5.85
CA ARG A 178 5.04 12.34 -5.80
C ARG A 178 3.68 12.41 -6.48
N HIS A 179 2.87 13.39 -6.12
CA HIS A 179 1.53 13.55 -6.67
C HIS A 179 1.55 13.71 -8.20
N ARG A 180 2.49 14.52 -8.73
CA ARG A 180 2.68 14.64 -10.18
C ARG A 180 3.03 13.30 -10.82
N LEU A 181 3.96 12.54 -10.24
CA LEU A 181 4.35 11.22 -10.74
C LEU A 181 3.19 10.22 -10.73
N LEU A 182 2.34 10.25 -9.68
CA LEU A 182 1.13 9.44 -9.61
C LEU A 182 0.14 9.77 -10.73
N ILE A 183 -0.09 11.06 -11.01
CA ILE A 183 -0.97 11.49 -12.13
C ILE A 183 -0.40 11.05 -13.46
N GLU A 184 0.89 11.25 -13.71
CA GLU A 184 1.56 10.83 -14.95
C GLU A 184 1.43 9.31 -15.14
N LYS A 185 1.65 8.52 -14.08
CA LYS A 185 1.50 7.06 -14.11
C LYS A 185 0.06 6.64 -14.40
N ALA A 186 -0.92 7.21 -13.70
CA ALA A 186 -2.33 6.90 -13.91
C ALA A 186 -2.79 7.30 -15.31
N THR A 187 -2.42 8.49 -15.79
CA THR A 187 -2.76 8.96 -17.14
C THR A 187 -2.19 8.04 -18.21
N LYS A 188 -0.94 7.60 -18.05
CA LYS A 188 -0.30 6.67 -18.98
C LYS A 188 -1.02 5.31 -18.99
N ALA A 189 -1.27 4.72 -17.82
CA ALA A 189 -1.93 3.42 -17.71
C ALA A 189 -3.34 3.43 -18.30
N LEU A 190 -4.13 4.46 -18.01
CA LEU A 190 -5.47 4.64 -18.57
C LEU A 190 -5.43 4.84 -20.10
N GLY A 191 -4.49 5.65 -20.60
CA GLY A 191 -4.32 5.88 -22.04
C GLY A 191 -3.92 4.62 -22.81
N GLU A 192 -3.00 3.82 -22.28
CA GLU A 192 -2.58 2.54 -22.87
C GLU A 192 -3.74 1.53 -22.94
N ASN A 193 -4.66 1.58 -21.99
CA ASN A 193 -5.87 0.75 -21.96
C ASN A 193 -7.10 1.39 -22.63
N SER A 194 -6.94 2.56 -23.26
CA SER A 194 -8.03 3.29 -23.91
C SER A 194 -9.21 3.58 -22.96
N GLN A 195 -8.91 3.83 -21.69
CA GLN A 195 -9.90 4.12 -20.65
C GLN A 195 -9.98 5.61 -20.35
N ARG A 196 -11.20 6.12 -20.20
CA ARG A 196 -11.50 7.46 -19.72
C ARG A 196 -12.14 7.37 -18.35
N VAL A 197 -11.92 8.37 -17.50
CA VAL A 197 -12.39 8.42 -16.12
C VAL A 197 -13.21 9.68 -15.91
N ALA A 198 -14.46 9.54 -15.46
CA ALA A 198 -15.25 10.64 -14.93
C ALA A 198 -14.97 10.80 -13.43
N VAL A 199 -14.62 12.00 -13.01
CA VAL A 199 -14.33 12.35 -11.62
C VAL A 199 -15.43 13.27 -11.11
N ALA A 200 -16.20 12.82 -10.12
CA ALA A 200 -17.15 13.67 -9.43
C ALA A 200 -16.38 14.74 -8.61
N SER A 201 -16.59 16.01 -8.95
CA SER A 201 -15.91 17.13 -8.29
C SER A 201 -16.66 17.54 -7.02
N ASN A 202 -16.01 17.30 -5.89
CA ASN A 202 -16.43 17.77 -4.58
C ASN A 202 -15.21 18.24 -3.80
N ASP A 203 -15.40 18.78 -2.58
CA ASP A 203 -14.30 19.26 -1.74
C ASP A 203 -13.21 18.19 -1.52
N ALA A 204 -13.61 16.92 -1.50
CA ALA A 204 -12.69 15.80 -1.33
C ALA A 204 -11.80 15.56 -2.57
N ALA A 205 -12.31 15.84 -3.76
CA ALA A 205 -11.58 15.67 -5.02
C ALA A 205 -10.88 16.96 -5.51
N ASP A 206 -11.05 18.09 -4.84
CA ASP A 206 -10.54 19.40 -5.24
C ASP A 206 -9.02 19.38 -5.53
N TYR A 207 -8.27 18.64 -4.74
CA TYR A 207 -6.84 18.50 -4.92
C TYR A 207 -6.48 17.84 -6.26
N LEU A 208 -7.17 16.75 -6.61
CA LEU A 208 -7.01 16.05 -7.89
C LEU A 208 -7.51 16.91 -9.05
N VAL A 209 -8.71 17.47 -8.94
CA VAL A 209 -9.35 18.30 -9.97
C VAL A 209 -8.52 19.53 -10.31
N SER A 210 -7.98 20.22 -9.32
CA SER A 210 -7.11 21.39 -9.53
C SER A 210 -5.85 21.06 -10.32
N PHE A 211 -5.36 19.83 -10.23
CA PHE A 211 -4.19 19.35 -10.95
C PHE A 211 -4.55 18.90 -12.37
N LEU A 212 -5.65 18.16 -12.53
CA LEU A 212 -6.14 17.68 -13.82
C LEU A 212 -6.48 18.84 -14.75
N ASN A 213 -7.09 19.89 -14.25
CA ASN A 213 -7.40 21.11 -15.00
C ASN A 213 -6.16 21.81 -15.56
N LYS A 214 -4.99 21.64 -14.93
CA LYS A 214 -3.73 22.22 -15.42
C LYS A 214 -3.08 21.39 -16.52
N GLN A 215 -3.35 20.09 -16.58
CA GLN A 215 -2.70 19.17 -17.51
C GLN A 215 -3.43 18.97 -18.83
N ASN A 216 -4.67 19.47 -18.95
CA ASN A 216 -5.50 19.33 -20.17
C ASN A 216 -5.59 17.88 -20.68
N SER A 217 -5.71 16.92 -19.76
CA SER A 217 -5.70 15.49 -20.09
C SER A 217 -7.03 15.06 -20.71
N SER A 218 -6.99 14.43 -21.88
CA SER A 218 -8.16 13.85 -22.55
C SER A 218 -8.70 12.59 -21.86
N VAL A 219 -7.98 12.06 -20.89
CA VAL A 219 -8.30 10.81 -20.16
C VAL A 219 -9.27 11.07 -19.02
N PHE A 220 -9.18 12.24 -18.38
CA PHE A 220 -10.02 12.61 -17.24
C PHE A 220 -11.11 13.59 -17.65
N VAL A 221 -12.33 13.33 -17.21
CA VAL A 221 -13.50 14.22 -17.32
C VAL A 221 -13.92 14.62 -15.90
N VAL A 222 -14.00 15.90 -15.63
CA VAL A 222 -14.42 16.40 -14.31
C VAL A 222 -15.91 16.77 -14.39
N ASP A 223 -16.75 16.07 -13.63
CA ASP A 223 -18.17 16.35 -13.52
C ASP A 223 -18.44 17.26 -12.31
N LEU A 224 -18.90 18.47 -12.57
CA LEU A 224 -19.24 19.49 -11.57
C LEU A 224 -20.71 19.42 -11.14
N ASP A 225 -21.57 18.83 -11.96
CA ASP A 225 -23.04 18.87 -11.81
C ASP A 225 -23.65 17.49 -11.56
N TYR A 226 -22.95 16.61 -10.81
CA TYR A 226 -23.51 15.31 -10.49
C TYR A 226 -24.62 15.42 -9.43
N GLU A 227 -25.61 14.54 -9.55
CA GLU A 227 -26.71 14.47 -8.59
C GLU A 227 -26.24 13.79 -7.28
N ILE A 228 -26.50 14.47 -6.15
CA ILE A 228 -26.31 13.88 -4.82
C ILE A 228 -27.64 13.23 -4.42
N PRO A 229 -27.70 11.89 -4.24
CA PRO A 229 -28.89 11.24 -3.68
C PRO A 229 -29.19 11.75 -2.27
N ASP A 230 -30.43 11.59 -1.81
CA ASP A 230 -30.92 12.08 -0.52
C ASP A 230 -29.95 11.85 0.64
N GLU A 231 -29.77 12.88 1.50
CA GLU A 231 -28.71 12.98 2.53
C GLU A 231 -28.70 11.87 3.60
N ASP A 232 -29.77 11.09 3.74
CA ASP A 232 -29.90 9.99 4.72
C ASP A 232 -29.26 8.66 4.28
N SER A 233 -28.49 8.65 3.20
CA SER A 233 -27.89 7.42 2.69
C SER A 233 -26.55 7.10 3.36
N ASP A 234 -26.34 5.81 3.66
CA ASP A 234 -25.05 5.24 4.07
C ASP A 234 -23.91 5.78 3.18
N PRO A 235 -22.84 6.38 3.74
CA PRO A 235 -21.74 6.96 2.98
C PRO A 235 -21.12 6.03 1.93
N LYS A 236 -21.10 4.71 2.20
CA LYS A 236 -20.64 3.71 1.24
C LYS A 236 -21.58 3.60 0.05
N LYS A 237 -22.89 3.53 0.30
CA LYS A 237 -23.92 3.46 -0.76
C LYS A 237 -23.95 4.73 -1.59
N LEU A 238 -23.83 5.88 -0.93
CA LEU A 238 -23.73 7.17 -1.59
C LEU A 238 -22.53 7.21 -2.55
N ALA A 239 -21.35 6.79 -2.09
CA ALA A 239 -20.16 6.77 -2.91
C ALA A 239 -20.30 5.86 -4.14
N ILE A 240 -20.90 4.68 -3.98
CA ILE A 240 -21.19 3.74 -5.08
C ILE A 240 -22.12 4.38 -6.11
N THR A 241 -23.20 5.01 -5.64
CA THR A 241 -24.21 5.61 -6.52
C THR A 241 -23.64 6.77 -7.32
N ILE A 242 -22.90 7.68 -6.69
CA ILE A 242 -22.30 8.83 -7.38
C ILE A 242 -21.26 8.36 -8.41
N ALA A 243 -20.36 7.43 -8.06
CA ALA A 243 -19.37 6.92 -8.99
C ALA A 243 -20.01 6.29 -10.26
N ARG A 244 -21.15 5.58 -10.10
CA ARG A 244 -21.90 5.04 -11.24
C ARG A 244 -22.55 6.15 -12.08
N ASN A 245 -23.21 7.11 -11.42
CA ASN A 245 -23.91 8.17 -12.10
C ASN A 245 -22.99 9.03 -12.97
N VAL A 246 -21.81 9.44 -12.44
CA VAL A 246 -20.86 10.23 -13.25
C VAL A 246 -20.29 9.42 -14.40
N ARG A 247 -20.04 8.13 -14.23
CA ARG A 247 -19.61 7.24 -15.32
C ARG A 247 -20.64 7.19 -16.46
N GLU A 248 -21.92 7.00 -16.10
CA GLU A 248 -23.01 6.87 -17.06
C GLU A 248 -23.31 8.20 -17.76
N LYS A 249 -23.33 9.29 -17.01
CA LYS A 249 -23.58 10.64 -17.52
C LYS A 249 -22.53 11.08 -18.51
N ASP A 250 -21.25 10.86 -18.20
CA ASP A 250 -20.14 11.31 -19.04
C ASP A 250 -19.70 10.27 -20.09
N HIS A 251 -20.40 9.14 -20.16
CA HIS A 251 -20.10 8.05 -21.09
C HIS A 251 -18.63 7.64 -21.05
N THR A 252 -18.09 7.41 -19.85
CA THR A 252 -16.71 6.98 -19.61
C THR A 252 -16.65 5.50 -19.23
N GLU A 253 -15.47 4.89 -19.36
CA GLU A 253 -15.21 3.51 -18.95
C GLU A 253 -15.22 3.38 -17.43
N LEU A 254 -14.74 4.41 -16.74
CA LEU A 254 -14.65 4.47 -15.27
C LEU A 254 -15.35 5.72 -14.73
N GLY A 255 -15.96 5.59 -13.55
CA GLY A 255 -16.45 6.71 -12.76
C GLY A 255 -15.90 6.64 -11.36
N VAL A 256 -15.45 7.76 -10.80
CA VAL A 256 -14.82 7.81 -9.49
C VAL A 256 -15.43 8.88 -8.60
N TYR A 257 -15.50 8.56 -7.30
CA TYR A 257 -15.93 9.48 -6.27
C TYR A 257 -15.13 9.23 -4.99
N ILE A 258 -14.74 10.32 -4.31
CA ILE A 258 -14.16 10.32 -2.96
C ILE A 258 -15.21 10.96 -2.04
N SER A 259 -15.64 10.26 -0.99
CA SER A 259 -16.59 10.82 -0.02
C SER A 259 -15.92 11.90 0.84
N ASN A 260 -16.73 12.81 1.37
CA ASN A 260 -16.26 13.68 2.44
C ASN A 260 -15.87 12.86 3.67
N PRO A 261 -14.93 13.33 4.50
CA PRO A 261 -14.56 12.68 5.74
C PRO A 261 -15.73 12.55 6.70
N PHE A 262 -15.90 11.38 7.32
CA PHE A 262 -16.93 11.10 8.32
C PHE A 262 -16.40 10.15 9.40
N VAL A 263 -17.07 10.15 10.56
CA VAL A 263 -16.77 9.19 11.64
C VAL A 263 -17.80 8.07 11.56
N PRO A 264 -17.40 6.81 11.34
CA PRO A 264 -18.33 5.68 11.34
C PRO A 264 -18.96 5.47 12.70
N THR A 265 -20.26 5.17 12.74
CA THR A 265 -21.01 4.91 14.00
C THR A 265 -20.57 3.64 14.70
N ASP A 266 -20.08 2.65 13.93
CA ASP A 266 -19.79 1.29 14.41
C ASP A 266 -18.30 0.99 14.53
N ASP A 267 -17.43 1.97 14.28
CA ASP A 267 -15.99 1.75 14.19
C ASP A 267 -15.21 2.75 15.08
N ALA A 268 -14.46 2.24 16.03
CA ALA A 268 -13.66 3.06 16.95
C ALA A 268 -12.38 3.66 16.30
N LYS A 269 -12.13 3.40 15.01
CA LYS A 269 -10.91 3.80 14.30
C LYS A 269 -10.84 5.28 13.89
N GLY A 270 -11.88 6.07 14.17
CA GLY A 270 -11.87 7.53 13.95
C GLY A 270 -12.34 7.95 12.55
N LEU A 271 -11.75 9.04 12.03
CA LEU A 271 -12.18 9.66 10.77
C LEU A 271 -11.84 8.78 9.56
N CYS A 272 -12.77 8.66 8.60
CA CYS A 272 -12.50 7.90 7.37
C CYS A 272 -13.18 8.50 6.14
N CYS A 273 -12.77 8.04 4.95
CA CYS A 273 -13.40 8.30 3.66
C CYS A 273 -13.63 7.01 2.89
N TYR A 274 -14.59 7.02 1.96
CA TYR A 274 -14.72 6.02 0.92
C TYR A 274 -14.22 6.55 -0.42
N ILE A 275 -13.43 5.72 -1.12
CA ILE A 275 -13.13 5.90 -2.54
C ILE A 275 -13.96 4.87 -3.29
N ALA A 276 -14.77 5.30 -4.26
CA ALA A 276 -15.54 4.42 -5.12
C ALA A 276 -15.03 4.51 -6.55
N VAL A 277 -14.81 3.36 -7.18
CA VAL A 277 -14.44 3.23 -8.60
C VAL A 277 -15.45 2.32 -9.28
N ALA A 278 -16.24 2.86 -10.19
CA ALA A 278 -17.26 2.17 -10.97
C ALA A 278 -16.74 1.84 -12.37
N ASN A 279 -17.01 0.63 -12.85
CA ASN A 279 -16.79 0.20 -14.23
C ASN A 279 -18.07 -0.46 -14.80
N SER A 280 -17.99 -1.11 -15.97
CA SER A 280 -19.12 -1.85 -16.56
C SER A 280 -19.60 -3.02 -15.69
N ASP A 281 -18.72 -3.64 -14.94
CA ASP A 281 -18.96 -4.89 -14.23
C ASP A 281 -19.44 -4.66 -12.78
N GLY A 282 -19.27 -3.44 -12.26
CA GLY A 282 -19.69 -3.09 -10.91
C GLY A 282 -18.98 -1.87 -10.32
N THR A 283 -19.02 -1.76 -9.00
CA THR A 283 -18.33 -0.68 -8.27
C THR A 283 -17.53 -1.27 -7.13
N LYS A 284 -16.26 -0.91 -7.10
CA LYS A 284 -15.34 -1.25 -6.01
C LYS A 284 -15.23 -0.07 -5.06
N THR A 285 -15.24 -0.36 -3.76
CA THR A 285 -15.07 0.67 -2.73
C THR A 285 -13.86 0.37 -1.86
N TYR A 286 -13.15 1.43 -1.49
CA TYR A 286 -12.01 1.38 -0.60
C TYR A 286 -12.27 2.31 0.57
N LYS A 287 -12.21 1.78 1.79
CA LYS A 287 -12.31 2.57 3.02
C LYS A 287 -10.90 3.00 3.42
N VAL A 288 -10.71 4.27 3.67
CA VAL A 288 -9.43 4.87 4.08
C VAL A 288 -9.64 5.54 5.41
N PHE A 289 -8.88 5.14 6.43
CA PHE A 289 -8.91 5.73 7.75
C PHE A 289 -7.82 6.79 7.88
N ALA A 290 -8.10 7.82 8.66
CA ALA A 290 -7.09 8.76 9.09
C ALA A 290 -6.13 8.09 10.08
N GLU A 291 -4.86 8.44 10.00
CA GLU A 291 -3.89 8.11 11.04
C GLU A 291 -4.14 8.91 12.32
N GLU A 292 -3.55 8.48 13.43
CA GLU A 292 -3.68 9.16 14.72
C GLU A 292 -3.16 10.61 14.60
N ASN A 293 -4.03 11.58 14.89
CA ASN A 293 -3.80 13.03 14.73
C ASN A 293 -3.75 13.58 13.29
N GLU A 294 -4.12 12.80 12.29
CA GLU A 294 -4.22 13.28 10.92
C GLU A 294 -5.43 14.21 10.75
N SER A 295 -5.22 15.34 10.05
CA SER A 295 -6.32 16.27 9.77
C SER A 295 -7.23 15.73 8.66
N PRO A 296 -8.52 16.17 8.59
CA PRO A 296 -9.42 15.82 7.49
C PRO A 296 -8.81 16.14 6.11
N LYS A 297 -8.05 17.23 6.02
CA LYS A 297 -7.39 17.65 4.77
C LYS A 297 -6.25 16.72 4.35
N ASP A 298 -5.49 16.21 5.32
CA ASP A 298 -4.41 15.25 5.03
C ASP A 298 -5.01 13.90 4.62
N LEU A 299 -6.07 13.44 5.29
CA LEU A 299 -6.82 12.25 4.87
C LEU A 299 -7.32 12.35 3.42
N LEU A 300 -7.86 13.51 3.02
CA LEU A 300 -8.30 13.74 1.64
C LEU A 300 -7.14 13.65 0.64
N ARG A 301 -5.95 14.17 1.00
CA ARG A 301 -4.77 14.02 0.17
C ARG A 301 -4.38 12.54 0.01
N VAL A 302 -4.36 11.77 1.10
CA VAL A 302 -4.10 10.33 1.06
C VAL A 302 -5.12 9.61 0.18
N CYS A 303 -6.41 9.96 0.26
CA CYS A 303 -7.45 9.39 -0.59
C CYS A 303 -7.21 9.69 -2.09
N ASN A 304 -6.81 10.91 -2.44
CA ASN A 304 -6.49 11.27 -3.83
C ASN A 304 -5.27 10.49 -4.36
N ASP A 305 -4.22 10.38 -3.56
CA ASP A 305 -3.03 9.61 -3.94
C ASP A 305 -3.35 8.11 -4.08
N LYS A 306 -4.16 7.56 -3.18
CA LYS A 306 -4.63 6.16 -3.25
C LYS A 306 -5.52 5.91 -4.48
N LEU A 307 -6.40 6.85 -4.83
CA LEU A 307 -7.19 6.79 -6.06
C LEU A 307 -6.28 6.73 -7.29
N LEU A 308 -5.26 7.58 -7.37
CA LEU A 308 -4.32 7.60 -8.49
C LEU A 308 -3.51 6.30 -8.58
N LEU A 309 -3.11 5.71 -7.46
CA LEU A 309 -2.48 4.38 -7.42
C LEU A 309 -3.42 3.29 -7.97
N ILE A 310 -4.70 3.31 -7.59
CA ILE A 310 -5.71 2.40 -8.09
C ILE A 310 -5.87 2.56 -9.61
N LEU A 311 -6.00 3.79 -10.09
CA LEU A 311 -6.15 4.09 -11.51
C LEU A 311 -4.89 3.77 -12.34
N SER A 312 -3.73 3.71 -11.72
CA SER A 312 -2.48 3.30 -12.38
C SER A 312 -2.35 1.79 -12.57
N ASP A 313 -3.28 0.99 -12.00
CA ASP A 313 -3.31 -0.47 -12.10
C ASP A 313 -4.65 -0.90 -12.72
N CYS A 314 -4.78 -0.72 -14.02
CA CYS A 314 -6.03 -0.98 -14.75
C CYS A 314 -6.49 -2.45 -14.68
N ASP A 315 -5.56 -3.39 -14.57
CA ASP A 315 -5.88 -4.82 -14.44
C ASP A 315 -6.62 -5.12 -13.13
N ARG A 316 -6.36 -4.35 -12.07
CA ARG A 316 -7.06 -4.45 -10.79
C ARG A 316 -8.47 -3.87 -10.83
N ILE A 317 -8.70 -2.88 -11.68
CA ILE A 317 -10.02 -2.26 -11.83
C ILE A 317 -10.98 -3.25 -12.49
N SER A 318 -10.49 -4.03 -13.45
CA SER A 318 -11.28 -5.03 -14.19
C SER A 318 -11.78 -6.18 -13.30
N ASN A 319 -11.07 -6.48 -12.20
CA ASN A 319 -11.43 -7.55 -11.27
C ASN A 319 -12.23 -7.03 -10.07
N ALA A 320 -13.35 -6.36 -10.31
CA ALA A 320 -14.16 -5.56 -9.37
C ALA A 320 -14.80 -6.30 -8.17
N ARG A 321 -14.29 -7.46 -7.73
CA ARG A 321 -14.87 -8.25 -6.62
C ARG A 321 -14.14 -8.16 -5.29
N GLU A 322 -13.13 -7.33 -5.14
CA GLU A 322 -12.31 -7.33 -3.91
C GLU A 322 -12.69 -6.21 -2.93
N GLU A 323 -13.29 -6.59 -1.80
CA GLU A 323 -13.15 -5.89 -0.52
C GLU A 323 -11.67 -5.73 -0.20
N SER A 324 -11.27 -4.68 0.53
CA SER A 324 -9.86 -4.49 0.88
C SER A 324 -9.31 -5.74 1.59
N ALA A 325 -8.04 -6.08 1.39
CA ALA A 325 -7.44 -7.22 2.06
C ALA A 325 -7.54 -7.11 3.59
N GLU A 326 -7.53 -5.89 4.12
CA GLU A 326 -7.74 -5.58 5.53
C GLU A 326 -9.16 -5.91 6.01
N GLU A 327 -10.22 -5.48 5.28
CA GLU A 327 -11.61 -5.82 5.63
C GLU A 327 -11.84 -7.34 5.62
N LYS A 328 -11.28 -8.05 4.64
CA LYS A 328 -11.36 -9.53 4.58
C LYS A 328 -10.59 -10.19 5.70
N LEU A 329 -9.43 -9.65 6.08
CA LEU A 329 -8.63 -10.17 7.18
C LEU A 329 -9.33 -9.96 8.53
N GLU A 330 -9.94 -8.78 8.73
CA GLU A 330 -10.74 -8.49 9.93
C GLU A 330 -11.98 -9.37 10.00
N ASP A 331 -12.72 -9.55 8.91
CA ASP A 331 -13.86 -10.46 8.81
C ASP A 331 -13.46 -11.92 9.09
N LYS A 332 -12.28 -12.34 8.60
CA LYS A 332 -11.74 -13.67 8.87
C LYS A 332 -11.36 -13.83 10.34
N LYS A 333 -10.63 -12.87 10.92
CA LYS A 333 -10.28 -12.86 12.36
C LYS A 333 -11.54 -12.91 13.22
N LEU A 334 -12.58 -12.14 12.87
CA LEU A 334 -13.85 -12.15 13.58
C LEU A 334 -14.56 -13.51 13.49
N LYS A 335 -14.59 -14.13 12.30
CA LYS A 335 -15.16 -15.47 12.08
C LYS A 335 -14.39 -16.55 12.86
N ASP A 336 -13.05 -16.47 12.88
CA ASP A 336 -12.21 -17.40 13.63
C ASP A 336 -12.41 -17.26 15.13
N ILE A 337 -12.54 -16.03 15.65
CA ILE A 337 -12.87 -15.76 17.07
C ILE A 337 -14.25 -16.30 17.43
N LEU A 338 -15.25 -16.10 16.56
CA LEU A 338 -16.59 -16.64 16.76
C LEU A 338 -16.61 -18.17 16.72
N ALA A 339 -15.83 -18.79 15.85
CA ALA A 339 -15.70 -20.24 15.78
C ALA A 339 -15.04 -20.83 17.04
N ILE A 340 -14.00 -20.16 17.56
CA ILE A 340 -13.35 -20.54 18.81
C ILE A 340 -14.31 -20.38 20.00
N ALA A 341 -15.05 -19.27 20.06
CA ALA A 341 -16.05 -19.05 21.10
C ALA A 341 -17.17 -20.08 21.08
N ALA A 342 -17.68 -20.44 19.89
CA ALA A 342 -18.69 -21.49 19.71
C ALA A 342 -18.15 -22.86 20.15
N SER A 343 -16.91 -23.19 19.78
CA SER A 343 -16.27 -24.45 20.19
C SER A 343 -16.08 -24.54 21.72
N ALA A 344 -15.68 -23.42 22.36
CA ALA A 344 -15.55 -23.34 23.81
C ALA A 344 -16.90 -23.51 24.52
N ALA A 345 -17.98 -22.93 23.97
CA ALA A 345 -19.32 -23.07 24.50
C ALA A 345 -19.84 -24.51 24.43
N VAL A 346 -19.58 -25.21 23.31
CA VAL A 346 -19.92 -26.64 23.15
C VAL A 346 -19.14 -27.51 24.15
N LEU A 347 -17.85 -27.21 24.37
CA LEU A 347 -17.03 -27.92 25.33
C LEU A 347 -17.54 -27.73 26.75
N ALA A 348 -17.89 -26.48 27.12
CA ALA A 348 -18.46 -26.15 28.43
C ALA A 348 -19.81 -26.85 28.69
N ALA A 349 -20.69 -26.87 27.66
CA ALA A 349 -21.95 -27.58 27.74
C ALA A 349 -21.76 -29.10 27.91
N SER A 350 -20.80 -29.69 27.21
CA SER A 350 -20.45 -31.11 27.32
C SER A 350 -19.93 -31.48 28.70
N ILE A 351 -19.07 -30.64 29.26
CA ILE A 351 -18.54 -30.84 30.63
C ILE A 351 -19.65 -30.73 31.70
N ALA A 352 -20.53 -29.70 31.55
CA ALA A 352 -21.67 -29.52 32.44
C ALA A 352 -22.63 -30.74 32.40
N GLY A 353 -22.92 -31.25 31.21
CA GLY A 353 -23.73 -32.46 30.99
C GLY A 353 -23.11 -33.69 31.64
N PHE A 354 -21.78 -33.87 31.56
CA PHE A 354 -21.06 -34.99 32.15
C PHE A 354 -21.07 -34.93 33.69
N ILE A 355 -20.88 -33.73 34.27
CA ILE A 355 -20.94 -33.49 35.69
C ILE A 355 -22.35 -33.78 36.23
N THR A 356 -23.39 -33.32 35.54
CA THR A 356 -24.80 -33.58 35.92
C THR A 356 -25.12 -35.07 35.91
N ALA A 357 -24.64 -35.79 34.87
CA ALA A 357 -24.80 -37.24 34.80
C ALA A 357 -24.05 -38.02 35.91
N LEU A 358 -22.95 -37.49 36.41
CA LEU A 358 -22.18 -38.06 37.50
C LEU A 358 -22.84 -37.82 38.88
N ILE A 359 -23.54 -36.69 39.04
CA ILE A 359 -24.25 -36.33 40.30
C ILE A 359 -25.58 -37.10 40.43
N LEU A 360 -26.20 -37.48 39.30
CA LEU A 360 -27.48 -38.22 39.27
C LEU A 360 -27.31 -39.73 39.30
N ARG A 361 -26.11 -40.26 39.41
CA ARG A 361 -25.79 -41.66 39.65
C ARG A 361 -25.38 -41.88 41.11
#